data_33cf8beb843d3fb75da008711d51d1db
#
_entry.id   33cf8beb843d3fb75da008711d51d1db
#
_cell.length_a   1.000
_cell.length_b   1.000
_cell.length_c   1.000
_cell.angle_alpha   90.00
_cell.angle_beta   90.00
_cell.angle_gamma   90.00
#
_symmetry.space_group_name_H-M   'P 1'
#
loop_
_entity.id
_entity.type
_entity.pdbx_description
1 polymer ?
#
loop_
_entity_poly.entity_id
_entity_poly.type
_entity_poly.pdbx_seq_one_letter_code
_entity_poly.pdbx_strand_id
1 'polypeptide(L)'
;KQFGATLSGGEQQMLAIGRALMARPKLLMLDEPSLGLAPMLVQEIFRIIGDFKREKRTILLVEQNARKALQCADRGYVLETGVIVLTGSGHELLKSEAVQAAYLGARA
;
A
#
# COMPACT_ATOMS: atom_id res chain seq x y z
N LYS A 1 23.66 -8.87 16.54
CA LYS A 1 23.64 -7.80 15.55
C LYS A 1 23.70 -8.38 14.15
N GLN A 2 22.82 -7.91 13.27
CA GLN A 2 22.67 -8.48 11.94
C GLN A 2 22.76 -7.37 10.89
N PHE A 3 23.51 -7.63 9.83
CA PHE A 3 23.59 -6.71 8.72
C PHE A 3 22.35 -6.78 7.84
N GLY A 4 21.94 -5.67 7.24
CA GLY A 4 20.78 -5.60 6.37
C GLY A 4 20.83 -6.59 5.21
N ALA A 5 22.02 -6.83 4.65
CA ALA A 5 22.19 -7.75 3.52
C ALA A 5 21.86 -9.21 3.88
N THR A 6 21.84 -9.57 5.16
CA THR A 6 21.55 -10.93 5.60
C THR A 6 20.09 -11.12 6.03
N LEU A 7 19.27 -10.07 5.93
CA LEU A 7 17.86 -10.14 6.28
C LEU A 7 17.05 -10.76 5.14
N SER A 8 15.90 -11.34 5.47
CA SER A 8 14.94 -11.79 4.47
C SER A 8 14.41 -10.58 3.69
N GLY A 9 13.79 -10.83 2.53
CA GLY A 9 13.18 -9.77 1.75
C GLY A 9 12.17 -8.95 2.54
N GLY A 10 11.34 -9.63 3.33
CA GLY A 10 10.35 -8.95 4.18
C GLY A 10 10.99 -8.11 5.28
N GLU A 11 12.03 -8.64 5.91
CA GLU A 11 12.76 -7.91 6.94
C GLU A 11 13.46 -6.69 6.35
N GLN A 12 14.03 -6.83 5.14
CA GLN A 12 14.64 -5.70 4.44
C GLN A 12 13.62 -4.61 4.13
N GLN A 13 12.42 -5.00 3.71
CA GLN A 13 11.34 -4.07 3.43
C GLN A 13 10.92 -3.32 4.70
N MET A 14 10.77 -4.03 5.81
CA MET A 14 10.44 -3.42 7.09
C MET A 14 11.52 -2.45 7.56
N LEU A 15 12.78 -2.81 7.35
CA LEU A 15 13.90 -1.94 7.67
C LEU A 15 13.87 -0.66 6.83
N ALA A 16 13.58 -0.78 5.54
CA ALA A 16 13.49 0.38 4.65
C ALA A 16 12.38 1.33 5.08
N ILE A 17 11.22 0.79 5.42
CA ILE A 17 10.08 1.59 5.90
C ILE A 17 10.44 2.26 7.23
N GLY A 18 11.06 1.53 8.16
CA GLY A 18 11.49 2.08 9.43
C GLY A 18 12.46 3.24 9.27
N ARG A 19 13.41 3.10 8.36
CA ARG A 19 14.37 4.17 8.05
C ARG A 19 13.66 5.41 7.50
N ALA A 20 12.72 5.22 6.61
CA ALA A 20 11.94 6.33 6.05
C ALA A 20 11.16 7.06 7.14
N LEU A 21 10.56 6.30 8.06
CA LEU A 21 9.76 6.87 9.15
C LEU A 21 10.61 7.66 10.15
N MET A 22 11.86 7.28 10.34
CA MET A 22 12.76 7.99 11.25
C MET A 22 13.03 9.43 10.81
N ALA A 23 12.91 9.72 9.53
CA ALA A 23 13.04 11.08 9.02
C ALA A 23 11.84 11.96 9.34
N ARG A 24 10.78 11.40 9.93
CA ARG A 24 9.52 12.08 10.23
C ARG A 24 8.98 12.83 9.02
N PRO A 25 8.77 12.15 7.89
CA PRO A 25 8.36 12.83 6.67
C PRO A 25 6.93 13.33 6.76
N LYS A 26 6.65 14.40 6.03
CA LYS A 26 5.27 14.86 5.84
C LYS A 26 4.57 14.05 4.76
N LEU A 27 5.33 13.54 3.79
CA LEU A 27 4.84 12.69 2.72
C LEU A 27 5.69 11.43 2.67
N LEU A 28 5.04 10.29 2.82
CA LEU A 28 5.68 8.98 2.68
C LEU A 28 5.23 8.38 1.36
N MET A 29 6.18 8.02 0.50
CA MET A 29 5.88 7.39 -0.79
C MET A 29 6.33 5.94 -0.74
N LEU A 30 5.39 5.03 -1.01
CA LEU A 30 5.63 3.60 -1.00
C LEU A 30 5.25 3.01 -2.35
N ASP A 31 6.19 2.32 -2.98
CA ASP A 31 5.99 1.70 -4.28
C ASP A 31 5.93 0.19 -4.12
N GLU A 32 4.73 -0.37 -4.25
CA GLU A 32 4.45 -1.79 -4.13
C GLU A 32 5.09 -2.43 -2.89
N PRO A 33 4.84 -1.87 -1.70
CA PRO A 33 5.55 -2.32 -0.49
C PRO A 33 5.23 -3.76 -0.08
N SER A 34 4.12 -4.34 -0.54
CA SER A 34 3.74 -5.70 -0.17
C SER A 34 4.17 -6.76 -1.19
N LEU A 35 4.77 -6.34 -2.31
CA LEU A 35 5.07 -7.26 -3.40
C LEU A 35 6.01 -8.39 -2.97
N GLY A 36 5.57 -9.61 -3.20
CA GLY A 36 6.38 -10.80 -2.93
C GLY A 36 6.54 -11.16 -1.47
N LEU A 37 5.82 -10.52 -0.56
CA LEU A 37 5.93 -10.77 0.86
C LEU A 37 4.90 -11.77 1.36
N ALA A 38 5.24 -12.46 2.45
CA ALA A 38 4.32 -13.37 3.13
C ALA A 38 3.12 -12.59 3.70
N PRO A 39 1.95 -13.23 3.82
CA PRO A 39 0.73 -12.55 4.30
C PRO A 39 0.88 -11.84 5.64
N MET A 40 1.62 -12.41 6.58
CA MET A 40 1.84 -11.78 7.89
C MET A 40 2.58 -10.45 7.75
N LEU A 41 3.57 -10.39 6.88
CA LEU A 41 4.34 -9.17 6.64
C LEU A 41 3.51 -8.14 5.90
N VAL A 42 2.67 -8.58 4.98
CA VAL A 42 1.72 -7.69 4.29
C VAL A 42 0.80 -7.02 5.30
N GLN A 43 0.24 -7.78 6.22
CA GLN A 43 -0.61 -7.23 7.26
C GLN A 43 0.12 -6.21 8.12
N GLU A 44 1.37 -6.49 8.48
CA GLU A 44 2.17 -5.59 9.29
C GLU A 44 2.45 -4.28 8.57
N ILE A 45 2.77 -4.35 7.28
CA ILE A 45 3.00 -3.16 6.47
C ILE A 45 1.74 -2.27 6.44
N PHE A 46 0.58 -2.87 6.20
CA PHE A 46 -0.66 -2.09 6.15
C PHE A 46 -1.07 -1.57 7.53
N ARG A 47 -0.69 -2.26 8.60
CA ARG A 47 -0.87 -1.74 9.96
C ARG A 47 -0.03 -0.48 10.17
N ILE A 48 1.22 -0.50 9.73
CA ILE A 48 2.11 0.65 9.81
C ILE A 48 1.56 1.83 9.00
N ILE A 49 1.07 1.55 7.80
CA ILE A 49 0.45 2.58 6.95
C ILE A 49 -0.75 3.21 7.68
N GLY A 50 -1.57 2.39 8.29
CA GLY A 50 -2.71 2.88 9.07
C GLY A 50 -2.31 3.77 10.24
N ASP A 51 -1.25 3.39 10.97
CA ASP A 51 -0.74 4.18 12.07
C ASP A 51 -0.23 5.54 11.60
N PHE A 52 0.53 5.54 10.50
CA PHE A 52 1.07 6.75 9.91
C PHE A 52 -0.05 7.70 9.47
N LYS A 53 -1.08 7.15 8.87
CA LYS A 53 -2.26 7.89 8.45
C LYS A 53 -2.98 8.52 9.64
N ARG A 54 -3.11 7.78 10.74
CA ARG A 54 -3.75 8.31 11.96
C ARG A 54 -2.99 9.48 12.56
N GLU A 55 -1.69 9.56 12.32
CA GLU A 55 -0.89 10.71 12.69
C GLU A 55 -1.09 11.91 11.76
N LYS A 56 -2.06 11.82 10.85
CA LYS A 56 -2.41 12.87 9.89
C LYS A 56 -1.28 13.23 8.94
N ARG A 57 -0.50 12.23 8.58
CA ARG A 57 0.55 12.37 7.58
C ARG A 57 0.04 11.88 6.24
N THR A 58 0.65 12.39 5.18
CA THR A 58 0.24 12.05 3.82
C THR A 58 1.02 10.85 3.30
N ILE A 59 0.33 9.91 2.69
CA ILE A 59 0.94 8.72 2.08
C ILE A 59 0.52 8.66 0.62
N LEU A 60 1.50 8.46 -0.25
CA LEU A 60 1.25 8.07 -1.64
C LEU A 60 1.64 6.60 -1.77
N LEU A 61 0.64 5.76 -2.01
CA LEU A 61 0.82 4.32 -2.05
C LEU A 61 0.54 3.81 -3.46
N VAL A 62 1.52 3.14 -4.05
CA VAL A 62 1.35 2.40 -5.30
C VAL A 62 1.31 0.93 -4.94
N GLU A 63 0.22 0.24 -5.31
CA GLU A 63 0.01 -1.12 -4.84
C GLU A 63 -0.80 -1.93 -5.84
N GLN A 64 -0.36 -3.14 -6.12
CA GLN A 64 -1.12 -4.12 -6.90
C GLN A 64 -2.21 -4.78 -6.06
N ASN A 65 -1.99 -4.88 -4.76
CA ASN A 65 -2.99 -5.43 -3.85
C ASN A 65 -4.10 -4.39 -3.66
N ALA A 66 -4.97 -4.31 -4.67
CA ALA A 66 -5.97 -3.25 -4.76
C ALA A 66 -6.91 -3.24 -3.57
N ARG A 67 -7.34 -4.42 -3.11
CA ARG A 67 -8.27 -4.50 -1.97
C ARG A 67 -7.66 -3.86 -0.72
N LYS A 68 -6.44 -4.25 -0.38
CA LYS A 68 -5.74 -3.72 0.79
C LYS A 68 -5.51 -2.22 0.65
N ALA A 69 -5.05 -1.79 -0.52
CA ALA A 69 -4.79 -0.38 -0.77
C ALA A 69 -6.06 0.47 -0.62
N LEU A 70 -7.14 0.04 -1.24
CA LEU A 70 -8.39 0.80 -1.21
C LEU A 70 -9.06 0.79 0.16
N GLN A 71 -8.86 -0.26 0.95
CA GLN A 71 -9.38 -0.31 2.32
C GLN A 71 -8.75 0.75 3.21
N CYS A 72 -7.51 1.14 2.95
CA CYS A 72 -6.83 2.14 3.78
C CYS A 72 -6.76 3.53 3.12
N ALA A 73 -7.10 3.64 1.84
CA ALA A 73 -6.96 4.89 1.12
C ALA A 73 -8.14 5.83 1.34
N ASP A 74 -7.86 7.12 1.49
CA ASP A 74 -8.90 8.14 1.43
C ASP A 74 -9.34 8.36 -0.01
N ARG A 75 -8.39 8.33 -0.93
CA ARG A 75 -8.64 8.53 -2.35
C ARG A 75 -7.79 7.57 -3.18
N GLY A 76 -8.38 7.05 -4.24
CA GLY A 76 -7.69 6.15 -5.14
C GLY A 76 -7.71 6.65 -6.58
N TYR A 77 -6.68 6.22 -7.30
CA TYR A 77 -6.53 6.47 -8.73
C TYR A 77 -6.21 5.15 -9.39
N VAL A 78 -6.99 4.75 -10.37
CA VAL A 78 -6.74 3.52 -11.12
C VAL A 78 -6.06 3.88 -12.43
N LEU A 79 -4.88 3.31 -12.66
CA LEU A 79 -4.11 3.56 -13.86
C LEU A 79 -4.12 2.34 -14.77
N GLU A 80 -4.29 2.59 -16.04
CA GLU A 80 -4.11 1.57 -17.08
C GLU A 80 -3.25 2.18 -18.19
N THR A 81 -2.13 1.52 -18.46
CA THR A 81 -1.21 1.94 -19.52
C THR A 81 -0.84 3.42 -19.41
N GLY A 82 -0.52 3.84 -18.18
CA GLY A 82 -0.06 5.21 -17.93
C GLY A 82 -1.16 6.28 -17.88
N VAL A 83 -2.44 5.87 -17.95
CA VAL A 83 -3.56 6.82 -17.95
C VAL A 83 -4.46 6.54 -16.76
N ILE A 84 -4.90 7.58 -16.07
CA ILE A 84 -5.88 7.46 -14.99
C ILE A 84 -7.23 7.21 -15.62
N VAL A 85 -7.81 6.03 -15.37
CA VAL A 85 -9.11 5.64 -15.93
C VAL A 85 -10.24 5.77 -14.93
N LEU A 86 -9.95 5.74 -13.65
CA LEU A 86 -10.95 5.89 -12.58
C LEU A 86 -10.34 6.63 -11.41
N THR A 87 -11.15 7.42 -10.72
CA THR A 87 -10.77 8.06 -9.48
C THR A 87 -11.98 8.13 -8.56
N GLY A 88 -11.74 8.14 -7.26
CA GLY A 88 -12.79 8.23 -6.26
C GLY A 88 -12.23 7.98 -4.88
N SER A 89 -13.10 7.96 -3.88
CA SER A 89 -12.68 7.56 -2.54
C SER A 89 -12.34 6.06 -2.55
N GLY A 90 -11.55 5.62 -1.58
CA GLY A 90 -11.25 4.19 -1.45
C GLY A 90 -12.52 3.37 -1.33
N HIS A 91 -13.48 3.87 -0.54
CA HIS A 91 -14.76 3.22 -0.34
C HIS A 91 -15.57 3.09 -1.65
N GLU A 92 -15.63 4.17 -2.42
CA GLU A 92 -16.34 4.16 -3.71
C GLU A 92 -15.71 3.16 -4.68
N LEU A 93 -14.39 3.15 -4.76
CA LEU A 93 -13.69 2.27 -5.69
C LEU A 93 -13.83 0.80 -5.28
N LEU A 94 -13.86 0.49 -3.99
CA LEU A 94 -14.10 -0.88 -3.53
C LEU A 94 -15.46 -1.41 -3.97
N LYS A 95 -16.46 -0.54 -4.12
CA LYS A 95 -17.80 -0.91 -4.54
C LYS A 95 -17.99 -0.87 -6.05
N SER A 96 -17.03 -0.33 -6.79
CA SER A 96 -17.10 -0.21 -8.25
C SER A 96 -17.07 -1.58 -8.90
N GLU A 97 -18.05 -1.87 -9.75
CA GLU A 97 -18.09 -3.12 -10.50
C GLU A 97 -16.86 -3.26 -11.42
N ALA A 98 -16.45 -2.17 -12.03
CA ALA A 98 -15.27 -2.17 -12.90
C ALA A 98 -14.01 -2.54 -12.13
N VAL A 99 -13.83 -1.98 -10.94
CA VAL A 99 -12.68 -2.28 -10.09
C VAL A 99 -12.74 -3.72 -9.60
N GLN A 100 -13.90 -4.18 -9.18
CA GLN A 100 -14.07 -5.56 -8.72
C GLN A 100 -13.73 -6.56 -9.83
N ALA A 101 -14.20 -6.30 -11.04
CA ALA A 101 -13.95 -7.18 -12.16
C ALA A 101 -12.47 -7.20 -12.57
N ALA A 102 -11.84 -6.05 -12.59
CA ALA A 102 -10.47 -5.93 -13.10
C ALA A 102 -9.39 -6.25 -12.07
N TYR A 103 -9.62 -5.92 -10.79
CA TYR A 103 -8.55 -5.91 -9.80
C TYR A 103 -8.85 -6.68 -8.52
N LEU A 104 -10.10 -6.94 -8.21
CA LEU A 104 -10.48 -7.59 -6.95
C LEU A 104 -10.90 -9.06 -7.13
N GLY A 105 -10.79 -9.54 -8.35
CA GLY A 105 -11.24 -10.89 -8.69
C GLY A 105 -12.75 -10.96 -8.60
N ALA A 106 -13.43 -10.84 -9.70
CA ALA A 106 -14.89 -10.83 -9.87
C ALA A 106 -15.61 -11.82 -8.93
N ARG A 107 -15.63 -11.54 -7.67
CA ARG A 107 -16.25 -12.40 -6.68
C ARG A 107 -17.73 -12.16 -6.62
N ALA A 108 -18.41 -13.20 -6.83
CA ALA A 108 -19.85 -13.14 -6.63
C ALA A 108 -20.18 -13.00 -5.15
#